data_2ad1291ea6cf14353269df2fc54d8caa
#
_entry.id   2ad1291ea6cf14353269df2fc54d8caa
#
_cell.length_a   1.000
_cell.length_b   1.000
_cell.length_c   1.000
_cell.angle_alpha   90.00
_cell.angle_beta   90.00
_cell.angle_gamma   90.00
#
_symmetry.space_group_name_H-M   'P 1'
#
loop_
_entity.id
_entity.type
_entity.pdbx_description
1 polymer ?
#
loop_
_entity_poly.entity_id
_entity_poly.type
_entity_poly.pdbx_seq_one_letter_code
_entity_poly.pdbx_strand_id
1 'polypeptide(L)'
;LISLAAGLIVGAMAQKTRLCMVGGIRDFVLFKDVKLLSGFVAVFAAALIVNLILTATGDAAFFKLSMTEQPVAHVDGLWNALGMLLAGFACTLLGGCPLRQLVLAGEGNTDSAVTVLGLLVGAAFAHNFGLASSGAGPTPNGKIAVIIGIIVVAAIGAANTFRKGE
;
A
#
# COMPACT_ATOMS: atom_id res chain seq x y z
N LEU A 1 18.60 14.74 -10.10
CA LEU A 1 19.51 13.65 -10.50
C LEU A 1 19.56 12.53 -9.47
N ILE A 2 19.76 12.82 -8.19
CA ILE A 2 19.81 11.80 -7.10
C ILE A 2 18.50 11.00 -7.04
N SER A 3 17.34 11.68 -7.06
CA SER A 3 16.03 11.02 -7.02
C SER A 3 15.78 10.13 -8.23
N LEU A 4 16.27 10.53 -9.42
CA LEU A 4 16.16 9.73 -10.64
C LEU A 4 17.03 8.47 -10.55
N ALA A 5 18.28 8.61 -10.12
CA ALA A 5 19.18 7.48 -9.94
C ALA A 5 18.64 6.49 -8.89
N ALA A 6 18.18 6.99 -7.74
CA ALA A 6 17.56 6.18 -6.70
C ALA A 6 16.30 5.47 -7.23
N GLY A 7 15.44 6.17 -7.97
CA GLY A 7 14.23 5.59 -8.58
C GLY A 7 14.54 4.49 -9.58
N LEU A 8 15.58 4.65 -10.41
CA LEU A 8 16.02 3.62 -11.36
C LEU A 8 16.53 2.37 -10.63
N ILE A 9 17.36 2.54 -9.59
CA ILE A 9 17.90 1.42 -8.81
C ILE A 9 16.75 0.67 -8.11
N VAL A 10 15.89 1.40 -7.40
CA VAL A 10 14.76 0.80 -6.67
C VAL A 10 13.79 0.13 -7.65
N GLY A 11 13.48 0.75 -8.77
CA GLY A 11 12.61 0.19 -9.81
C GLY A 11 13.16 -1.10 -10.41
N ALA A 12 14.45 -1.13 -10.76
CA ALA A 12 15.12 -2.31 -11.27
C ALA A 12 15.15 -3.46 -10.23
N MET A 13 15.38 -3.14 -8.96
CA MET A 13 15.33 -4.12 -7.88
C MET A 13 13.91 -4.65 -7.66
N ALA A 14 12.90 -3.79 -7.65
CA ALA A 14 11.50 -4.17 -7.48
C ALA A 14 11.01 -5.07 -8.63
N GLN A 15 11.44 -4.78 -9.87
CA GLN A 15 11.16 -5.62 -11.03
C GLN A 15 11.81 -7.00 -10.89
N LYS A 16 13.11 -7.04 -10.58
CA LYS A 16 13.88 -8.29 -10.50
C LYS A 16 13.40 -9.20 -9.37
N THR A 17 13.03 -8.63 -8.22
CA THR A 17 12.54 -9.39 -7.05
C THR A 17 11.07 -9.73 -7.13
N ARG A 18 10.32 -9.14 -8.07
CA ARG A 18 8.84 -9.24 -8.17
C ARG A 18 8.15 -8.88 -6.86
N LEU A 19 8.72 -7.94 -6.11
CA LEU A 19 8.27 -7.58 -4.78
C LEU A 19 6.79 -7.18 -4.79
N CYS A 20 5.96 -7.96 -4.10
CA CYS A 20 4.52 -7.74 -4.00
C CYS A 20 4.02 -8.22 -2.63
N MET A 21 3.60 -7.30 -1.77
CA MET A 21 3.11 -7.63 -0.43
C MET A 21 1.84 -8.48 -0.49
N VAL A 22 0.88 -8.07 -1.32
CA VAL A 22 -0.39 -8.80 -1.50
C VAL A 22 -0.14 -10.20 -2.06
N GLY A 23 0.74 -10.31 -3.07
CA GLY A 23 1.17 -11.60 -3.60
C GLY A 23 1.86 -12.46 -2.55
N GLY A 24 2.74 -11.89 -1.74
CA GLY A 24 3.44 -12.60 -0.67
C GLY A 24 2.49 -13.17 0.39
N ILE A 25 1.51 -12.38 0.82
CA ILE A 25 0.49 -12.84 1.78
C ILE A 25 -0.40 -13.91 1.16
N ARG A 26 -0.86 -13.69 -0.08
CA ARG A 26 -1.67 -14.67 -0.83
C ARG A 26 -0.94 -16.01 -0.96
N ASP A 27 0.31 -15.98 -1.41
CA ASP A 27 1.09 -17.19 -1.67
C ASP A 27 1.40 -17.93 -0.35
N PHE A 28 1.62 -17.19 0.72
CA PHE A 28 1.76 -17.78 2.06
C PHE A 28 0.47 -18.46 2.54
N VAL A 29 -0.69 -17.82 2.36
CA VAL A 29 -1.98 -18.35 2.83
C VAL A 29 -2.42 -19.56 2.00
N LEU A 30 -2.29 -19.49 0.66
CA LEU A 30 -2.79 -20.51 -0.25
C LEU A 30 -1.81 -21.65 -0.45
N PHE A 31 -0.51 -21.36 -0.59
CA PHE A 31 0.50 -22.33 -1.00
C PHE A 31 1.58 -22.57 0.07
N LYS A 32 1.56 -21.83 1.20
CA LYS A 32 2.61 -21.84 2.22
C LYS A 32 3.99 -21.45 1.67
N ASP A 33 4.05 -20.75 0.53
CA ASP A 33 5.28 -20.24 -0.05
C ASP A 33 5.65 -18.89 0.60
N VAL A 34 6.81 -18.86 1.25
CA VAL A 34 7.33 -17.69 1.99
C VAL A 34 8.30 -16.84 1.17
N LYS A 35 8.61 -17.19 -0.08
CA LYS A 35 9.66 -16.53 -0.87
C LYS A 35 9.41 -15.03 -1.04
N LEU A 36 8.22 -14.64 -1.49
CA LEU A 36 7.87 -13.22 -1.63
C LEU A 36 7.72 -12.52 -0.29
N LEU A 37 7.16 -13.22 0.71
CA LEU A 37 6.98 -12.68 2.05
C LEU A 37 8.32 -12.43 2.75
N SER A 38 9.31 -13.31 2.57
CA SER A 38 10.65 -13.15 3.14
C SER A 38 11.36 -11.89 2.64
N GLY A 39 11.11 -11.47 1.40
CA GLY A 39 11.59 -10.21 0.86
C GLY A 39 11.09 -8.99 1.65
N PHE A 40 9.81 -8.97 2.01
CA PHE A 40 9.26 -7.91 2.86
C PHE A 40 9.79 -7.94 4.28
N VAL A 41 9.93 -9.12 4.85
CA VAL A 41 10.54 -9.29 6.18
C VAL A 41 11.98 -8.75 6.18
N ALA A 42 12.74 -9.02 5.13
CA ALA A 42 14.10 -8.50 4.98
C ALA A 42 14.14 -6.96 4.86
N VAL A 43 13.22 -6.37 4.06
CA VAL A 43 13.10 -4.90 3.94
C VAL A 43 12.71 -4.29 5.28
N PHE A 44 11.74 -4.88 5.99
CA PHE A 44 11.31 -4.42 7.30
C PHE A 44 12.45 -4.48 8.32
N ALA A 45 13.18 -5.59 8.37
CA ALA A 45 14.32 -5.76 9.26
C ALA A 45 15.44 -4.74 8.96
N ALA A 46 15.76 -4.53 7.68
CA ALA A 46 16.75 -3.52 7.27
C ALA A 46 16.31 -2.11 7.66
N ALA A 47 15.04 -1.74 7.42
CA ALA A 47 14.50 -0.44 7.81
C ALA A 47 14.53 -0.26 9.33
N LEU A 48 14.19 -1.28 10.09
CA LEU A 48 14.24 -1.26 11.56
C LEU A 48 15.67 -1.05 12.06
N ILE A 49 16.64 -1.78 11.51
CA ILE A 49 18.07 -1.65 11.89
C ILE A 49 18.57 -0.23 11.59
N VAL A 50 18.29 0.30 10.41
CA VAL A 50 18.70 1.67 10.03
C VAL A 50 18.05 2.70 10.97
N ASN A 51 16.76 2.58 11.27
CA ASN A 51 16.09 3.48 12.20
C ASN A 51 16.65 3.41 13.62
N LEU A 52 17.00 2.21 14.09
CA LEU A 52 17.64 2.06 15.40
C LEU A 52 19.03 2.69 15.44
N ILE A 53 19.84 2.55 14.38
CA ILE A 53 21.15 3.18 14.26
C ILE A 53 21.01 4.70 14.26
N LEU A 54 20.11 5.26 13.45
CA LEU A 54 19.86 6.71 13.39
C LEU A 54 19.38 7.28 14.72
N THR A 55 18.55 6.53 15.46
CA THR A 55 18.12 6.92 16.80
C THR A 55 19.27 6.91 17.80
N ALA A 56 20.18 5.92 17.69
CA ALA A 56 21.35 5.79 18.57
C ALA A 56 22.40 6.88 18.30
N THR A 57 22.53 7.36 17.06
CA THR A 57 23.44 8.46 16.67
C THR A 57 22.94 9.87 17.03
N GLY A 58 21.70 9.98 17.56
CA GLY A 58 21.15 11.25 18.05
C GLY A 58 20.54 12.15 16.98
N ASP A 59 20.50 11.72 15.73
CA ASP A 59 19.88 12.44 14.61
C ASP A 59 18.37 12.28 14.56
N ALA A 60 17.69 12.82 15.57
CA ALA A 60 16.26 12.88 15.69
C ALA A 60 15.52 11.55 16.01
N ALA A 61 14.44 11.66 16.78
CA ALA A 61 13.59 10.55 17.17
C ALA A 61 12.79 9.97 15.98
N PHE A 62 13.46 9.31 15.04
CA PHE A 62 12.83 8.62 13.92
C PHE A 62 12.06 7.37 14.35
N PHE A 63 12.38 6.80 15.49
CA PHE A 63 11.73 5.63 16.02
C PHE A 63 11.09 5.93 17.38
N LYS A 64 9.79 6.26 17.36
CA LYS A 64 8.96 6.30 18.55
C LYS A 64 8.01 5.11 18.54
N LEU A 65 8.22 4.16 19.43
CA LEU A 65 7.22 3.16 19.78
C LEU A 65 6.16 3.84 20.65
N SER A 66 5.25 4.55 20.05
CA SER A 66 4.14 5.20 20.75
C SER A 66 2.85 4.95 19.98
N MET A 67 1.81 4.56 20.71
CA MET A 67 0.46 4.47 20.17
C MET A 67 -0.26 5.82 20.21
N THR A 68 0.30 6.80 20.91
CA THR A 68 -0.30 8.13 21.13
C THR A 68 0.38 9.25 20.36
N GLU A 69 1.62 9.07 19.93
CA GLU A 69 2.38 10.06 19.16
C GLU A 69 3.01 9.39 17.95
N GLN A 70 2.45 9.63 16.77
CA GLN A 70 3.01 9.17 15.50
C GLN A 70 3.55 10.38 14.72
N PRO A 71 4.82 10.36 14.27
CA PRO A 71 5.40 11.51 13.56
C PRO A 71 4.82 11.73 12.17
N VAL A 72 4.23 10.72 11.55
CA VAL A 72 3.80 10.76 10.14
C VAL A 72 2.30 10.48 9.97
N ALA A 73 1.66 9.79 10.93
CA ALA A 73 0.28 9.36 10.82
C ALA A 73 -0.54 9.84 12.04
N HIS A 74 -1.85 9.92 11.88
CA HIS A 74 -2.75 10.17 13.00
C HIS A 74 -2.91 8.91 13.87
N VAL A 75 -3.30 9.13 15.12
CA VAL A 75 -3.43 8.06 16.15
C VAL A 75 -4.81 7.39 16.17
N ASP A 76 -5.72 7.75 15.27
CA ASP A 76 -7.05 7.15 15.20
C ASP A 76 -6.99 5.72 14.61
N GLY A 77 -6.78 4.73 15.51
CA GLY A 77 -6.55 3.35 15.14
C GLY A 77 -7.70 2.70 14.37
N LEU A 78 -8.96 3.10 14.66
CA LEU A 78 -10.13 2.55 13.97
C LEU A 78 -10.12 2.92 12.48
N TRP A 79 -9.91 4.21 12.18
CA TRP A 79 -9.90 4.68 10.79
C TRP A 79 -8.66 4.24 10.04
N ASN A 80 -7.52 4.07 10.72
CA ASN A 80 -6.33 3.44 10.15
C ASN A 80 -6.62 1.99 9.74
N ALA A 81 -7.26 1.21 10.62
CA ALA A 81 -7.62 -0.18 10.33
C ALA A 81 -8.61 -0.30 9.17
N LEU A 82 -9.66 0.54 9.14
CA LEU A 82 -10.64 0.55 8.05
C LEU A 82 -10.02 0.98 6.70
N GLY A 83 -9.15 1.99 6.73
CA GLY A 83 -8.41 2.42 5.52
C GLY A 83 -7.49 1.32 4.98
N MET A 84 -6.75 0.63 5.87
CA MET A 84 -5.90 -0.50 5.49
C MET A 84 -6.72 -1.69 4.98
N LEU A 85 -7.89 -1.95 5.56
CA LEU A 85 -8.82 -2.99 5.10
C LEU A 85 -9.33 -2.67 3.69
N LEU A 86 -9.76 -1.43 3.44
CA LEU A 86 -10.17 -0.99 2.10
C LEU A 86 -9.04 -1.14 1.08
N ALA A 87 -7.83 -0.66 1.41
CA ALA A 87 -6.67 -0.75 0.54
C ALA A 87 -6.28 -2.20 0.27
N GLY A 88 -6.24 -3.06 1.28
CA GLY A 88 -5.94 -4.48 1.13
C GLY A 88 -6.96 -5.20 0.26
N PHE A 89 -8.24 -4.94 0.47
CA PHE A 89 -9.30 -5.55 -0.32
C PHE A 89 -9.27 -5.08 -1.79
N ALA A 90 -9.06 -3.78 -2.03
CA ALA A 90 -8.87 -3.27 -3.38
C ALA A 90 -7.66 -3.91 -4.09
N CYS A 91 -6.53 -4.04 -3.39
CA CYS A 91 -5.32 -4.69 -3.92
C CYS A 91 -5.53 -6.17 -4.26
N THR A 92 -6.35 -6.89 -3.50
CA THR A 92 -6.66 -8.30 -3.83
C THR A 92 -7.49 -8.41 -5.11
N LEU A 93 -8.46 -7.50 -5.32
CA LEU A 93 -9.24 -7.45 -6.55
C LEU A 93 -8.42 -7.04 -7.77
N LEU A 94 -7.44 -6.14 -7.59
CA LEU A 94 -6.50 -5.73 -8.64
C LEU A 94 -5.44 -6.80 -8.97
N GLY A 95 -5.35 -7.86 -8.18
CA GLY A 95 -4.36 -8.92 -8.38
C GLY A 95 -2.93 -8.57 -7.99
N GLY A 96 -2.71 -7.44 -7.32
CA GLY A 96 -1.39 -7.02 -6.85
C GLY A 96 -1.40 -5.67 -6.13
N CYS A 97 -0.31 -5.38 -5.43
CA CYS A 97 -0.15 -4.09 -4.76
C CYS A 97 0.14 -2.96 -5.78
N PRO A 98 -0.05 -1.68 -5.41
CA PRO A 98 0.22 -0.55 -6.29
C PRO A 98 1.63 -0.55 -6.89
N LEU A 99 2.66 -0.92 -6.12
CA LEU A 99 4.03 -1.04 -6.61
C LEU A 99 4.13 -2.06 -7.75
N ARG A 100 3.50 -3.22 -7.62
CA ARG A 100 3.51 -4.25 -8.66
C ARG A 100 2.77 -3.77 -9.92
N GLN A 101 1.69 -3.03 -9.77
CA GLN A 101 0.96 -2.46 -10.90
C GLN A 101 1.81 -1.44 -11.67
N LEU A 102 2.57 -0.60 -10.96
CA LEU A 102 3.51 0.34 -11.59
C LEU A 102 4.60 -0.38 -12.39
N VAL A 103 5.20 -1.44 -11.83
CA VAL A 103 6.22 -2.24 -12.51
C VAL A 103 5.64 -2.91 -13.76
N LEU A 104 4.48 -3.55 -13.66
CA LEU A 104 3.82 -4.21 -14.78
C LEU A 104 3.41 -3.23 -15.88
N ALA A 105 2.95 -2.03 -15.51
CA ALA A 105 2.66 -0.98 -16.49
C ALA A 105 3.93 -0.57 -17.24
N GLY A 106 5.06 -0.45 -16.54
CA GLY A 106 6.36 -0.20 -17.16
C GLY A 106 6.87 -1.35 -18.05
N GLU A 107 6.45 -2.57 -17.78
CA GLU A 107 6.69 -3.76 -18.63
C GLU A 107 5.78 -3.81 -19.86
N GLY A 108 4.83 -2.86 -20.01
CA GLY A 108 3.91 -2.79 -21.15
C GLY A 108 2.58 -3.52 -20.94
N ASN A 109 2.24 -3.92 -19.71
CA ASN A 109 0.94 -4.51 -19.40
C ASN A 109 -0.15 -3.44 -19.43
N THR A 110 -1.10 -3.57 -20.35
CA THR A 110 -2.18 -2.60 -20.59
C THR A 110 -3.15 -2.49 -19.40
N ASP A 111 -3.52 -3.62 -18.78
CA ASP A 111 -4.45 -3.64 -17.63
C ASP A 111 -3.83 -2.92 -16.44
N SER A 112 -2.54 -3.13 -16.21
CA SER A 112 -1.80 -2.44 -15.17
C SER A 112 -1.62 -0.95 -15.47
N ALA A 113 -1.47 -0.56 -16.75
CA ALA A 113 -1.43 0.85 -17.14
C ALA A 113 -2.75 1.55 -16.84
N VAL A 114 -3.89 0.93 -17.13
CA VAL A 114 -5.23 1.45 -16.77
C VAL A 114 -5.36 1.56 -15.25
N THR A 115 -4.88 0.58 -14.50
CA THR A 115 -4.86 0.61 -13.03
C THR A 115 -4.04 1.80 -12.50
N VAL A 116 -2.86 2.05 -13.07
CA VAL A 116 -2.01 3.20 -12.70
C VAL A 116 -2.71 4.53 -12.99
N LEU A 117 -3.37 4.66 -14.14
CA LEU A 117 -4.20 5.84 -14.43
C LEU A 117 -5.31 6.01 -13.40
N GLY A 118 -5.98 4.91 -13.02
CA GLY A 118 -7.00 4.92 -11.94
C GLY A 118 -6.43 5.39 -10.61
N LEU A 119 -5.21 4.98 -10.25
CA LEU A 119 -4.52 5.44 -9.03
C LEU A 119 -4.25 6.95 -9.08
N LEU A 120 -3.79 7.48 -10.22
CA LEU A 120 -3.53 8.91 -10.40
C LEU A 120 -4.82 9.74 -10.28
N VAL A 121 -5.88 9.32 -10.97
CA VAL A 121 -7.19 9.98 -10.92
C VAL A 121 -7.76 9.91 -9.50
N GLY A 122 -7.67 8.75 -8.85
CA GLY A 122 -8.13 8.56 -7.46
C GLY A 122 -7.38 9.45 -6.48
N ALA A 123 -6.05 9.59 -6.63
CA ALA A 123 -5.24 10.47 -5.81
C ALA A 123 -5.62 11.95 -6.01
N ALA A 124 -5.78 12.38 -7.27
CA ALA A 124 -6.22 13.74 -7.59
C ALA A 124 -7.61 14.02 -6.98
N PHE A 125 -8.55 13.08 -7.10
CA PHE A 125 -9.87 13.19 -6.51
C PHE A 125 -9.80 13.29 -4.98
N ALA A 126 -9.01 12.43 -4.33
CA ALA A 126 -8.86 12.43 -2.89
C ALA A 126 -8.32 13.76 -2.36
N HIS A 127 -7.35 14.35 -3.05
CA HIS A 127 -6.80 15.67 -2.66
C HIS A 127 -7.79 16.81 -2.90
N ASN A 128 -8.48 16.83 -4.05
CA ASN A 128 -9.42 17.91 -4.39
C ASN A 128 -10.66 17.94 -3.48
N PHE A 129 -11.15 16.79 -3.05
CA PHE A 129 -12.34 16.70 -2.21
C PHE A 129 -12.02 16.58 -0.71
N GLY A 130 -10.76 16.77 -0.32
CA GLY A 130 -10.34 16.73 1.08
C GLY A 130 -10.60 15.37 1.73
N LEU A 131 -10.43 14.28 0.99
CA LEU A 131 -10.59 12.91 1.51
C LEU A 131 -9.31 12.43 2.20
N ALA A 132 -8.16 13.01 1.86
CA ALA A 132 -6.88 12.65 2.43
C ALA A 132 -6.83 13.02 3.92
N SER A 133 -6.37 12.08 4.75
CA SER A 133 -6.11 12.33 6.16
C SER A 133 -4.84 13.16 6.36
N SER A 134 -4.72 13.78 7.52
CA SER A 134 -3.53 14.53 7.96
C SER A 134 -3.03 13.97 9.29
N GLY A 135 -1.91 14.49 9.80
CA GLY A 135 -1.42 14.15 11.13
C GLY A 135 -2.41 14.49 12.27
N ALA A 136 -3.37 15.40 12.02
CA ALA A 136 -4.43 15.75 12.97
C ALA A 136 -5.59 14.74 13.00
N GLY A 137 -5.66 13.83 12.04
CA GLY A 137 -6.71 12.81 11.97
C GLY A 137 -7.35 12.68 10.59
N PRO A 138 -8.32 11.77 10.47
CA PRO A 138 -9.09 11.59 9.25
C PRO A 138 -10.11 12.73 9.10
N THR A 139 -10.24 13.25 7.88
CA THR A 139 -11.26 14.26 7.57
C THR A 139 -12.67 13.66 7.63
N PRO A 140 -13.72 14.45 7.89
CA PRO A 140 -15.10 13.96 7.84
C PRO A 140 -15.45 13.35 6.48
N ASN A 141 -15.01 13.97 5.38
CA ASN A 141 -15.19 13.47 4.02
C ASN A 141 -14.44 12.16 3.80
N GLY A 142 -13.22 12.04 4.35
CA GLY A 142 -12.41 10.82 4.28
C GLY A 142 -13.09 9.64 4.97
N LYS A 143 -13.72 9.85 6.12
CA LYS A 143 -14.49 8.82 6.83
C LYS A 143 -15.64 8.28 5.98
N ILE A 144 -16.40 9.17 5.36
CA ILE A 144 -17.50 8.79 4.47
C ILE A 144 -16.97 8.05 3.24
N ALA A 145 -15.88 8.53 2.65
CA ALA A 145 -15.24 7.91 1.48
C ALA A 145 -14.74 6.49 1.77
N VAL A 146 -14.18 6.23 2.94
CA VAL A 146 -13.74 4.87 3.35
C VAL A 146 -14.93 3.92 3.45
N ILE A 147 -16.04 4.34 4.06
CA ILE A 147 -17.24 3.50 4.18
C ILE A 147 -17.84 3.19 2.80
N ILE A 148 -18.00 4.22 1.96
CA ILE A 148 -18.50 4.04 0.59
C ILE A 148 -17.54 3.14 -0.20
N GLY A 149 -16.24 3.37 -0.09
CA GLY A 149 -15.21 2.57 -0.75
C GLY A 149 -15.28 1.09 -0.38
N ILE A 150 -15.45 0.76 0.90
CA ILE A 150 -15.60 -0.63 1.37
C ILE A 150 -16.85 -1.27 0.75
N ILE A 151 -17.99 -0.55 0.74
CA ILE A 151 -19.23 -1.06 0.16
C ILE A 151 -19.06 -1.33 -1.34
N VAL A 152 -18.48 -0.39 -2.08
CA VAL A 152 -18.26 -0.52 -3.52
C VAL A 152 -17.32 -1.68 -3.83
N VAL A 153 -16.19 -1.77 -3.14
CA VAL A 153 -15.20 -2.85 -3.36
C VAL A 153 -15.79 -4.21 -2.98
N ALA A 154 -16.59 -4.28 -1.90
CA ALA A 154 -17.29 -5.49 -1.52
C ALA A 154 -18.34 -5.92 -2.56
N ALA A 155 -19.11 -4.95 -3.11
CA ALA A 155 -20.08 -5.21 -4.17
C ALA A 155 -19.41 -5.74 -5.45
N ILE A 156 -18.28 -5.16 -5.85
CA ILE A 156 -17.49 -5.63 -7.01
C ILE A 156 -16.97 -7.04 -6.76
N GLY A 157 -16.44 -7.30 -5.56
CA GLY A 157 -15.95 -8.62 -5.17
C GLY A 157 -17.05 -9.68 -5.21
N ALA A 158 -18.21 -9.37 -4.65
CA ALA A 158 -19.38 -10.25 -4.69
C ALA A 158 -19.87 -10.51 -6.13
N ALA A 159 -20.02 -9.47 -6.94
CA ALA A 159 -20.43 -9.61 -8.34
C ALA A 159 -19.48 -10.51 -9.15
N ASN A 160 -18.17 -10.39 -8.93
CA ASN A 160 -17.19 -11.24 -9.60
C ASN A 160 -17.22 -12.69 -9.12
N THR A 161 -17.58 -12.93 -7.86
CA THR A 161 -17.71 -14.28 -7.31
C THR A 161 -18.93 -15.00 -7.89
N PHE A 162 -20.07 -14.32 -7.97
CA PHE A 162 -21.30 -14.90 -8.54
C PHE A 162 -21.21 -15.13 -10.05
N ARG A 163 -20.46 -14.31 -10.78
CA ARG A 163 -20.30 -14.43 -12.24
C ARG A 163 -19.40 -15.61 -12.65
N LYS A 164 -18.53 -16.11 -11.75
CA LYS A 164 -17.69 -17.30 -12.01
C LYS A 164 -18.40 -18.62 -11.72
N GLY A 165 -19.65 -18.60 -11.26
CA GLY A 165 -20.45 -19.79 -10.96
C GLY A 165 -21.35 -20.24 -12.13
N GLU A 166 -21.29 -19.53 -13.28
CA GLU A 166 -21.87 -19.96 -14.55
C GLU A 166 -20.77 -20.40 -15.53
#